data_e8e0d765fc671949cb2e4b0c302c0630
#
_entry.id   e8e0d765fc671949cb2e4b0c302c0630
#
_cell.length_a   1.000
_cell.length_b   1.000
_cell.length_c   1.000
_cell.angle_alpha   90.00
_cell.angle_beta   90.00
_cell.angle_gamma   90.00
#
_symmetry.space_group_name_H-M   'P 1'
#
loop_
_entity.id
_entity.type
_entity.pdbx_description
1 polymer ?
#
loop_
_entity_poly.entity_id
_entity_poly.type
_entity_poly.pdbx_seq_one_letter_code
_entity_poly.pdbx_strand_id
1 'polypeptide(L)'
;MNESIECDVLVIGSGAGGLATAITARKAGLDVIVAEKEPVFGGTTAFSGGVLWIPGSPHGRRQNAADNREAAREYLRHECGAFFDAAAVDAFLDHAPAMVEWFERETCVKFVPTLYPDYHPTAPGGVDIGRSILAAPFDIRELGADMARLRPPLATITFIGMMFNSSNADLKHFFNAAKSLASAWYVCKRLVTHLKELALYRRGIQVTSGNALAARLAKSALDLGVPLWTGSPARRLVTERGAVRGAELQRDGKTVIVRARHAVVLACGGFPHDRARIGRAYPHLARGGEHHSPVPEGNTGDGI
;
A
#
# COMPACT_ATOMS: atom_id res chain seq x y z
N MET A 1 -16.49 -23.70 -23.60
CA MET A 1 -15.03 -23.61 -23.73
C MET A 1 -14.57 -22.54 -22.73
N ASN A 2 -13.62 -22.85 -21.85
CA ASN A 2 -13.06 -21.86 -20.95
C ASN A 2 -12.26 -20.86 -21.80
N GLU A 3 -12.50 -19.59 -21.59
CA GLU A 3 -11.72 -18.52 -22.22
C GLU A 3 -10.26 -18.60 -21.72
N SER A 4 -9.30 -18.58 -22.63
CA SER A 4 -7.86 -18.58 -22.28
C SER A 4 -7.25 -17.28 -22.74
N ILE A 5 -6.58 -16.60 -21.83
CA ILE A 5 -5.91 -15.31 -22.03
C ILE A 5 -4.43 -15.49 -21.70
N GLU A 6 -3.55 -14.85 -22.44
CA GLU A 6 -2.10 -14.90 -22.21
C GLU A 6 -1.55 -13.55 -21.77
N CYS A 7 -0.51 -13.60 -20.93
CA CYS A 7 0.32 -12.46 -20.54
C CYS A 7 1.73 -12.93 -20.23
N ASP A 8 2.66 -12.01 -19.97
CA ASP A 8 4.00 -12.34 -19.49
C ASP A 8 4.01 -12.60 -18.00
N VAL A 9 3.34 -11.72 -17.24
CA VAL A 9 3.26 -11.77 -15.77
C VAL A 9 1.82 -11.63 -15.32
N LEU A 10 1.34 -12.61 -14.55
CA LEU A 10 0.07 -12.51 -13.84
C LEU A 10 0.35 -12.12 -12.39
N VAL A 11 -0.21 -10.99 -11.95
CA VAL A 11 -0.12 -10.53 -10.55
C VAL A 11 -1.45 -10.78 -9.86
N ILE A 12 -1.46 -11.50 -8.75
CA ILE A 12 -2.65 -11.80 -7.96
C ILE A 12 -2.63 -10.96 -6.68
N GLY A 13 -3.50 -9.97 -6.63
CA GLY A 13 -3.63 -8.96 -5.58
C GLY A 13 -3.21 -7.56 -6.03
N SER A 14 -3.97 -6.55 -5.60
CA SER A 14 -3.83 -5.14 -5.99
C SER A 14 -3.40 -4.22 -4.84
N GLY A 15 -2.77 -4.76 -3.80
CA GLY A 15 -2.08 -3.99 -2.77
C GLY A 15 -0.78 -3.36 -3.30
N ALA A 16 -0.03 -2.67 -2.44
CA ALA A 16 1.21 -1.99 -2.84
C ALA A 16 2.20 -2.92 -3.55
N GLY A 17 2.40 -4.13 -3.02
CA GLY A 17 3.33 -5.11 -3.63
C GLY A 17 2.89 -5.54 -5.03
N GLY A 18 1.60 -5.83 -5.21
CA GLY A 18 1.07 -6.23 -6.51
C GLY A 18 1.13 -5.13 -7.55
N LEU A 19 0.67 -3.93 -7.20
CA LEU A 19 0.71 -2.79 -8.13
C LEU A 19 2.14 -2.35 -8.44
N ALA A 20 3.06 -2.35 -7.46
CA ALA A 20 4.46 -2.05 -7.70
C ALA A 20 5.10 -3.08 -8.66
N THR A 21 4.82 -4.37 -8.46
CA THR A 21 5.26 -5.44 -9.37
C THR A 21 4.73 -5.21 -10.79
N ALA A 22 3.44 -4.91 -10.92
CA ALA A 22 2.82 -4.70 -12.23
C ALA A 22 3.43 -3.50 -12.97
N ILE A 23 3.65 -2.39 -12.28
CA ILE A 23 4.29 -1.20 -12.84
C ILE A 23 5.71 -1.52 -13.31
N THR A 24 6.50 -2.16 -12.44
CA THR A 24 7.90 -2.47 -12.74
C THR A 24 8.03 -3.43 -13.91
N ALA A 25 7.23 -4.49 -13.94
CA ALA A 25 7.20 -5.45 -15.04
C ALA A 25 6.76 -4.79 -16.37
N ARG A 26 5.70 -3.94 -16.32
CA ARG A 26 5.22 -3.22 -17.50
C ARG A 26 6.26 -2.22 -18.03
N LYS A 27 6.95 -1.51 -17.16
CA LYS A 27 8.07 -0.62 -17.52
C LYS A 27 9.27 -1.37 -18.12
N ALA A 28 9.45 -2.64 -17.76
CA ALA A 28 10.42 -3.53 -18.38
C ALA A 28 9.95 -4.10 -19.74
N GLY A 29 8.79 -3.67 -20.24
CA GLY A 29 8.25 -4.08 -21.55
C GLY A 29 7.42 -5.35 -21.53
N LEU A 30 7.14 -5.91 -20.36
CA LEU A 30 6.35 -7.12 -20.22
C LEU A 30 4.84 -6.84 -20.29
N ASP A 31 4.08 -7.81 -20.79
CA ASP A 31 2.63 -7.78 -20.75
C ASP A 31 2.14 -8.31 -19.40
N VAL A 32 1.34 -7.50 -18.70
CA VAL A 32 0.98 -7.75 -17.29
C VAL A 32 -0.53 -7.68 -17.11
N ILE A 33 -1.08 -8.62 -16.34
CA ILE A 33 -2.47 -8.57 -15.86
C ILE A 33 -2.43 -8.58 -14.33
N VAL A 34 -3.24 -7.71 -13.70
CA VAL A 34 -3.48 -7.72 -12.24
C VAL A 34 -4.88 -8.24 -11.98
N ALA A 35 -5.00 -9.30 -11.19
CA ALA A 35 -6.27 -9.86 -10.73
C ALA A 35 -6.47 -9.58 -9.25
N GLU A 36 -7.58 -8.94 -8.88
CA GLU A 36 -7.99 -8.63 -7.52
C GLU A 36 -9.31 -9.32 -7.20
N LYS A 37 -9.38 -10.04 -6.09
CA LYS A 37 -10.61 -10.77 -5.73
C LYS A 37 -11.75 -9.86 -5.27
N GLU A 38 -11.40 -8.77 -4.60
CA GLU A 38 -12.39 -7.80 -4.13
C GLU A 38 -12.92 -6.93 -5.27
N PRO A 39 -14.13 -6.36 -5.14
CA PRO A 39 -14.67 -5.44 -6.14
C PRO A 39 -13.91 -4.11 -6.22
N VAL A 40 -13.01 -3.86 -5.28
CA VAL A 40 -12.19 -2.65 -5.16
C VAL A 40 -10.71 -3.00 -5.02
N PHE A 41 -9.84 -2.18 -5.63
CA PHE A 41 -8.39 -2.34 -5.52
C PHE A 41 -7.79 -1.55 -4.36
N GLY A 42 -6.55 -1.88 -4.00
CA GLY A 42 -5.75 -1.20 -2.98
C GLY A 42 -5.46 -2.03 -1.73
N GLY A 43 -6.19 -3.15 -1.54
CA GLY A 43 -5.92 -4.09 -0.44
C GLY A 43 -5.81 -3.43 0.94
N THR A 44 -4.99 -3.99 1.81
CA THR A 44 -4.67 -3.42 3.13
C THR A 44 -3.90 -2.09 3.03
N THR A 45 -3.18 -1.87 1.93
CA THR A 45 -2.47 -0.61 1.69
C THR A 45 -3.41 0.58 1.79
N ALA A 46 -4.61 0.49 1.22
CA ALA A 46 -5.59 1.57 1.25
C ALA A 46 -6.12 1.89 2.68
N PHE A 47 -6.00 0.96 3.62
CA PHE A 47 -6.40 1.12 5.03
C PHE A 47 -5.25 1.58 5.93
N SER A 48 -4.02 1.46 5.45
CA SER A 48 -2.82 1.71 6.26
C SER A 48 -2.51 3.21 6.42
N GLY A 49 -1.64 3.52 7.39
CA GLY A 49 -1.00 4.82 7.48
C GLY A 49 -0.11 5.17 6.30
N GLY A 50 0.28 4.18 5.49
CA GLY A 50 1.07 4.38 4.27
C GLY A 50 2.50 4.85 4.50
N VAL A 51 3.02 4.68 5.70
CA VAL A 51 4.40 5.03 6.04
C VAL A 51 5.34 3.99 5.45
N LEU A 52 6.37 4.46 4.77
CA LEU A 52 7.51 3.68 4.34
C LEU A 52 8.72 4.11 5.16
N TRP A 53 9.40 3.18 5.80
CA TRP A 53 10.63 3.41 6.52
C TRP A 53 11.80 3.14 5.58
N ILE A 54 12.43 4.19 5.06
CA ILE A 54 13.48 4.13 4.03
C ILE A 54 14.65 5.02 4.43
N PRO A 55 15.59 4.50 5.23
CA PRO A 55 16.83 5.21 5.56
C PRO A 55 17.58 5.60 4.29
N GLY A 56 18.20 6.76 4.30
CA GLY A 56 18.97 7.24 3.16
C GLY A 56 18.13 7.64 1.94
N SER A 57 16.80 7.69 2.03
CA SER A 57 15.96 8.22 0.94
C SER A 57 16.31 9.69 0.64
N PRO A 58 16.05 10.21 -0.58
CA PRO A 58 16.27 11.63 -0.90
C PRO A 58 15.58 12.59 0.06
N HIS A 59 14.38 12.21 0.52
CA HIS A 59 13.62 12.97 1.50
C HIS A 59 14.28 12.94 2.88
N GLY A 60 14.75 11.77 3.31
CA GLY A 60 15.41 11.58 4.59
C GLY A 60 16.73 12.32 4.67
N ARG A 61 17.58 12.24 3.63
CA ARG A 61 18.83 12.98 3.56
C ARG A 61 18.66 14.50 3.67
N ARG A 62 17.55 15.04 3.17
CA ARG A 62 17.22 16.47 3.32
C ARG A 62 16.79 16.86 4.72
N GLN A 63 16.17 15.93 5.46
CA GLN A 63 15.72 16.18 6.85
C GLN A 63 16.83 15.94 7.87
N ASN A 64 17.62 14.90 7.66
CA ASN A 64 18.68 14.47 8.57
C ASN A 64 19.91 14.02 7.77
N ALA A 65 20.78 14.98 7.45
CA ALA A 65 22.00 14.72 6.70
C ALA A 65 23.06 13.93 7.50
N ALA A 66 22.90 13.84 8.83
CA ALA A 66 23.80 13.08 9.69
C ALA A 66 23.47 11.58 9.74
N ASP A 67 22.24 11.19 9.35
CA ASP A 67 21.86 9.79 9.29
C ASP A 67 22.62 9.07 8.16
N ASN A 68 23.01 7.83 8.42
CA ASN A 68 23.79 7.03 7.50
C ASN A 68 23.35 5.57 7.52
N ARG A 69 23.85 4.81 6.53
CA ARG A 69 23.55 3.40 6.33
C ARG A 69 23.93 2.53 7.53
N GLU A 70 25.07 2.81 8.13
CA GLU A 70 25.62 2.03 9.24
C GLU A 70 24.76 2.19 10.49
N ALA A 71 24.32 3.39 10.80
CA ALA A 71 23.39 3.66 11.91
C ALA A 71 22.04 2.97 11.67
N ALA A 72 21.51 3.01 10.46
CA ALA A 72 20.27 2.31 10.12
C ALA A 72 20.43 0.77 10.24
N ARG A 73 21.59 0.24 9.85
CA ARG A 73 21.91 -1.18 9.96
C ARG A 73 22.03 -1.62 11.44
N GLU A 74 22.66 -0.79 12.25
CA GLU A 74 22.79 -1.03 13.70
C GLU A 74 21.42 -1.03 14.37
N TYR A 75 20.57 -0.06 14.03
CA TYR A 75 19.18 0.00 14.49
C TYR A 75 18.41 -1.28 14.16
N LEU A 76 18.46 -1.72 12.90
CA LEU A 76 17.80 -2.96 12.48
C LEU A 76 18.39 -4.20 13.19
N ARG A 77 19.69 -4.22 13.45
CA ARG A 77 20.32 -5.31 14.23
C ARG A 77 19.77 -5.35 15.67
N HIS A 78 19.60 -4.19 16.29
CA HIS A 78 19.03 -4.08 17.63
C HIS A 78 17.57 -4.53 17.65
N GLU A 79 16.75 -4.01 16.71
CA GLU A 79 15.30 -4.29 16.67
C GLU A 79 14.97 -5.74 16.30
N CYS A 80 15.69 -6.31 15.34
CA CYS A 80 15.44 -7.67 14.88
C CYS A 80 16.02 -8.75 15.82
N GLY A 81 17.01 -8.41 16.63
CA GLY A 81 17.63 -9.35 17.57
C GLY A 81 18.04 -10.66 16.89
N ALA A 82 17.53 -11.78 17.38
CA ALA A 82 17.82 -13.12 16.84
C ALA A 82 17.30 -13.36 15.41
N PHE A 83 16.42 -12.52 14.91
CA PHE A 83 15.89 -12.61 13.53
C PHE A 83 16.64 -11.72 12.53
N PHE A 84 17.76 -11.11 12.93
CA PHE A 84 18.54 -10.25 12.05
C PHE A 84 19.20 -11.07 10.94
N ASP A 85 18.76 -10.83 9.71
CA ASP A 85 19.37 -11.36 8.48
C ASP A 85 20.22 -10.26 7.83
N ALA A 86 21.53 -10.39 7.92
CA ALA A 86 22.46 -9.39 7.41
C ALA A 86 22.32 -9.18 5.89
N ALA A 87 22.13 -10.26 5.12
CA ALA A 87 22.05 -10.18 3.65
C ALA A 87 20.75 -9.46 3.23
N ALA A 88 19.62 -9.79 3.85
CA ALA A 88 18.34 -9.15 3.56
C ALA A 88 18.35 -7.67 3.99
N VAL A 89 18.91 -7.34 5.15
CA VAL A 89 19.01 -5.97 5.65
C VAL A 89 19.93 -5.13 4.76
N ASP A 90 21.10 -5.65 4.38
CA ASP A 90 22.04 -4.95 3.52
C ASP A 90 21.43 -4.70 2.12
N ALA A 91 20.77 -5.69 1.52
CA ALA A 91 20.05 -5.53 0.27
C ALA A 91 18.94 -4.47 0.35
N PHE A 92 18.17 -4.46 1.45
CA PHE A 92 17.14 -3.44 1.67
C PHE A 92 17.75 -2.04 1.75
N LEU A 93 18.77 -1.84 2.57
CA LEU A 93 19.40 -0.53 2.76
C LEU A 93 20.07 0.01 1.49
N ASP A 94 20.60 -0.88 0.66
CA ASP A 94 21.27 -0.52 -0.59
C ASP A 94 20.28 -0.17 -1.71
N HIS A 95 19.12 -0.84 -1.77
CA HIS A 95 18.20 -0.69 -2.90
C HIS A 95 16.95 0.15 -2.62
N ALA A 96 16.49 0.25 -1.36
CA ALA A 96 15.26 0.96 -1.04
C ALA A 96 15.30 2.47 -1.37
N PRO A 97 16.40 3.23 -1.16
CA PRO A 97 16.50 4.62 -1.61
C PRO A 97 16.34 4.78 -3.12
N ALA A 98 16.99 3.92 -3.90
CA ALA A 98 16.91 3.94 -5.36
C ALA A 98 15.49 3.60 -5.86
N MET A 99 14.79 2.71 -5.17
CA MET A 99 13.38 2.41 -5.45
C MET A 99 12.51 3.66 -5.30
N VAL A 100 12.69 4.45 -4.22
CA VAL A 100 11.95 5.71 -4.01
C VAL A 100 12.21 6.66 -5.18
N GLU A 101 13.48 6.89 -5.54
CA GLU A 101 13.87 7.76 -6.66
C GLU A 101 13.27 7.30 -7.99
N TRP A 102 13.29 5.98 -8.24
CA TRP A 102 12.75 5.41 -9.46
C TRP A 102 11.22 5.61 -9.56
N PHE A 103 10.47 5.28 -8.49
CA PHE A 103 9.02 5.47 -8.50
C PHE A 103 8.62 6.93 -8.67
N GLU A 104 9.32 7.86 -8.02
CA GLU A 104 9.05 9.29 -8.17
C GLU A 104 9.36 9.83 -9.57
N ARG A 105 10.38 9.29 -10.23
CA ARG A 105 10.77 9.70 -11.58
C ARG A 105 9.87 9.08 -12.65
N GLU A 106 9.59 7.79 -12.54
CA GLU A 106 8.97 7.01 -13.60
C GLU A 106 7.46 6.92 -13.51
N THR A 107 6.85 7.37 -12.42
CA THR A 107 5.42 7.17 -12.12
C THR A 107 4.79 8.42 -11.50
N CYS A 108 3.46 8.38 -11.28
CA CYS A 108 2.78 9.44 -10.52
C CYS A 108 2.94 9.29 -9.00
N VAL A 109 3.66 8.29 -8.52
CA VAL A 109 3.96 8.14 -7.09
C VAL A 109 4.87 9.28 -6.66
N LYS A 110 4.47 10.00 -5.61
CA LYS A 110 5.26 11.06 -4.97
C LYS A 110 5.22 10.85 -3.47
N PHE A 111 6.34 11.14 -2.83
CA PHE A 111 6.46 11.01 -1.39
C PHE A 111 6.69 12.37 -0.72
N VAL A 112 6.34 12.44 0.55
CA VAL A 112 6.63 13.56 1.44
C VAL A 112 7.31 13.04 2.69
N PRO A 113 8.28 13.79 3.26
CA PRO A 113 8.91 13.40 4.50
C PRO A 113 7.91 13.52 5.66
N THR A 114 8.14 12.74 6.71
CA THR A 114 7.38 12.82 7.96
C THR A 114 8.25 13.34 9.10
N LEU A 115 7.59 13.72 10.19
CA LEU A 115 8.26 14.05 11.44
C LEU A 115 8.21 12.87 12.44
N TYR A 116 8.06 11.65 11.94
CA TYR A 116 7.98 10.48 12.79
C TYR A 116 9.38 10.00 13.16
N PRO A 117 9.64 9.80 14.47
CA PRO A 117 10.83 9.12 14.92
C PRO A 117 10.80 7.63 14.55
N ASP A 118 11.93 6.98 14.66
CA ASP A 118 11.96 5.53 14.76
C ASP A 118 11.13 5.06 15.97
N TYR A 119 10.67 3.81 15.99
CA TYR A 119 9.87 3.31 17.12
C TYR A 119 10.64 3.37 18.46
N HIS A 120 11.95 3.17 18.41
CA HIS A 120 12.85 3.31 19.55
C HIS A 120 14.01 4.27 19.20
N PRO A 121 13.76 5.60 19.16
CA PRO A 121 14.76 6.55 18.66
C PRO A 121 16.01 6.64 19.51
N THR A 122 15.93 6.21 20.77
CA THR A 122 17.06 6.13 21.72
C THR A 122 17.84 4.81 21.65
N ALA A 123 17.39 3.84 20.86
CA ALA A 123 18.11 2.60 20.63
C ALA A 123 19.39 2.84 19.81
N PRO A 124 20.38 1.93 19.86
CA PRO A 124 21.58 2.02 19.04
C PRO A 124 21.24 2.24 17.57
N GLY A 125 21.77 3.29 16.97
CA GLY A 125 21.50 3.67 15.59
C GLY A 125 20.11 4.25 15.32
N GLY A 126 19.26 4.47 16.35
CA GLY A 126 17.95 5.12 16.22
C GLY A 126 18.05 6.62 15.92
N VAL A 127 17.02 7.19 15.30
CA VAL A 127 16.94 8.63 14.97
C VAL A 127 15.54 9.18 15.22
N ASP A 128 15.46 10.49 15.48
CA ASP A 128 14.18 11.19 15.69
C ASP A 128 13.44 11.50 14.40
N ILE A 129 14.14 11.67 13.28
CA ILE A 129 13.56 12.00 11.97
C ILE A 129 14.44 11.51 10.82
N GLY A 130 13.88 11.47 9.62
CA GLY A 130 14.64 11.32 8.38
C GLY A 130 14.56 9.95 7.74
N ARG A 131 13.89 8.96 8.37
CA ARG A 131 13.76 7.61 7.80
C ARG A 131 12.37 7.28 7.29
N SER A 132 11.35 7.97 7.79
CA SER A 132 9.96 7.71 7.43
C SER A 132 9.45 8.70 6.38
N ILE A 133 8.82 8.18 5.33
CA ILE A 133 8.18 8.95 4.26
C ILE A 133 6.74 8.47 4.07
N LEU A 134 5.89 9.33 3.53
CA LEU A 134 4.49 9.05 3.19
C LEU A 134 4.23 9.34 1.73
N ALA A 135 3.24 8.69 1.15
CA ALA A 135 2.72 9.12 -0.14
C ALA A 135 2.13 10.53 -0.03
N ALA A 136 2.49 11.41 -0.97
CA ALA A 136 1.91 12.74 -1.06
C ALA A 136 0.39 12.65 -1.26
N PRO A 137 -0.41 13.59 -0.72
CA PRO A 137 -1.85 13.63 -0.93
C PRO A 137 -2.21 13.51 -2.42
N PHE A 138 -3.34 12.87 -2.70
CA PHE A 138 -3.76 12.60 -4.07
C PHE A 138 -5.24 12.94 -4.29
N ASP A 139 -5.53 13.54 -5.42
CA ASP A 139 -6.89 13.80 -5.88
C ASP A 139 -7.38 12.59 -6.68
N ILE A 140 -8.31 11.81 -6.11
CA ILE A 140 -8.74 10.57 -6.76
C ILE A 140 -9.54 10.77 -8.05
N ARG A 141 -9.93 12.00 -8.40
CA ARG A 141 -10.54 12.31 -9.71
C ARG A 141 -9.57 12.01 -10.86
N GLU A 142 -8.27 12.03 -10.60
CA GLU A 142 -7.26 11.62 -11.58
C GLU A 142 -7.37 10.16 -12.02
N LEU A 143 -8.07 9.30 -11.24
CA LEU A 143 -8.38 7.93 -11.62
C LEU A 143 -9.53 7.84 -12.64
N GLY A 144 -10.24 8.94 -12.93
CA GLY A 144 -11.34 8.95 -13.87
C GLY A 144 -12.46 7.95 -13.49
N ALA A 145 -12.82 7.09 -14.43
CA ALA A 145 -13.84 6.06 -14.23
C ALA A 145 -13.47 5.03 -13.13
N ASP A 146 -12.19 4.85 -12.87
CA ASP A 146 -11.69 3.90 -11.87
C ASP A 146 -11.73 4.43 -10.44
N MET A 147 -12.11 5.70 -10.23
CA MET A 147 -12.23 6.31 -8.90
C MET A 147 -13.13 5.49 -7.96
N ALA A 148 -14.25 4.96 -8.46
CA ALA A 148 -15.19 4.16 -7.68
C ALA A 148 -14.60 2.80 -7.27
N ARG A 149 -13.61 2.31 -7.98
CA ARG A 149 -12.94 1.03 -7.73
C ARG A 149 -11.80 1.13 -6.71
N LEU A 150 -11.39 2.35 -6.32
CA LEU A 150 -10.45 2.51 -5.22
C LEU A 150 -11.12 2.17 -3.90
N ARG A 151 -10.51 1.27 -3.12
CA ARG A 151 -10.98 0.95 -1.77
C ARG A 151 -11.10 2.21 -0.92
N PRO A 152 -12.26 2.47 -0.29
CA PRO A 152 -12.39 3.56 0.66
C PRO A 152 -11.35 3.44 1.79
N PRO A 153 -10.93 4.55 2.41
CA PRO A 153 -10.06 4.49 3.59
C PRO A 153 -10.77 3.81 4.77
N LEU A 154 -10.02 3.33 5.73
CA LEU A 154 -10.56 2.80 6.98
C LEU A 154 -11.36 3.90 7.70
N ALA A 155 -12.61 3.64 8.02
CA ALA A 155 -13.52 4.67 8.59
C ALA A 155 -12.98 5.27 9.89
N THR A 156 -12.32 4.47 10.73
CA THR A 156 -11.77 4.88 12.03
C THR A 156 -10.63 5.90 11.95
N ILE A 157 -9.97 6.03 10.79
CA ILE A 157 -8.90 7.02 10.56
C ILE A 157 -9.41 8.25 9.78
N THR A 158 -10.72 8.39 9.62
CA THR A 158 -11.34 9.52 8.92
C THR A 158 -12.24 10.31 9.86
N PHE A 159 -12.45 11.57 9.55
CA PHE A 159 -13.49 12.39 10.17
C PHE A 159 -14.63 12.62 9.18
N ILE A 160 -15.75 11.93 9.37
CA ILE A 160 -16.91 11.93 8.44
C ILE A 160 -16.44 11.58 7.00
N GLY A 161 -15.54 10.61 6.86
CA GLY A 161 -14.98 10.23 5.56
C GLY A 161 -13.88 11.15 5.00
N MET A 162 -13.54 12.22 5.70
CA MET A 162 -12.43 13.11 5.36
C MET A 162 -11.12 12.57 5.91
N MET A 163 -10.13 12.41 5.07
CA MET A 163 -8.78 12.07 5.49
C MET A 163 -7.98 13.32 5.85
N PHE A 164 -7.12 13.20 6.86
CA PHE A 164 -6.18 14.24 7.25
C PHE A 164 -4.79 13.94 6.69
N ASN A 165 -4.10 14.99 6.26
CA ASN A 165 -2.68 14.86 5.96
C ASN A 165 -1.91 14.68 7.27
N SER A 166 -1.34 13.50 7.48
CA SER A 166 -0.57 13.15 8.66
C SER A 166 0.76 13.93 8.80
N SER A 167 1.14 14.73 7.80
CA SER A 167 2.29 15.65 7.87
C SER A 167 2.09 16.85 8.81
N ASN A 168 1.08 16.79 9.70
CA ASN A 168 0.76 17.80 10.73
C ASN A 168 0.20 19.15 10.25
N ALA A 169 0.18 19.48 8.97
CA ALA A 169 -0.34 20.75 8.50
C ALA A 169 -1.84 20.91 8.80
N ASP A 170 -2.65 19.91 8.42
CA ASP A 170 -4.09 19.93 8.69
C ASP A 170 -4.38 19.86 10.19
N LEU A 171 -3.75 18.93 10.90
CA LEU A 171 -3.98 18.69 12.33
C LEU A 171 -3.71 19.94 13.18
N LYS A 172 -2.64 20.68 12.86
CA LYS A 172 -2.34 21.94 13.55
C LYS A 172 -3.51 22.92 13.49
N HIS A 173 -4.16 23.08 12.34
CA HIS A 173 -5.30 23.97 12.19
C HIS A 173 -6.55 23.42 12.91
N PHE A 174 -6.81 22.11 12.85
CA PHE A 174 -7.93 21.52 13.56
C PHE A 174 -7.82 21.67 15.08
N PHE A 175 -6.63 21.43 15.67
CA PHE A 175 -6.40 21.61 17.10
C PHE A 175 -6.41 23.08 17.56
N ASN A 176 -6.16 24.02 16.65
CA ASN A 176 -6.15 25.44 16.96
C ASN A 176 -7.39 26.21 16.44
N ALA A 177 -8.39 25.51 15.93
CA ALA A 177 -9.59 26.14 15.36
C ALA A 177 -10.32 27.09 16.33
N ALA A 178 -10.41 26.71 17.62
CA ALA A 178 -11.00 27.54 18.65
C ALA A 178 -10.09 28.67 19.18
N LYS A 179 -8.80 28.67 18.80
CA LYS A 179 -7.79 29.58 19.33
C LYS A 179 -7.29 30.61 18.31
N SER A 180 -7.58 30.42 17.03
CA SER A 180 -7.07 31.24 15.93
C SER A 180 -8.10 31.38 14.82
N LEU A 181 -8.43 32.62 14.45
CA LEU A 181 -9.35 32.90 13.34
C LEU A 181 -8.86 32.34 12.02
N ALA A 182 -7.54 32.37 11.78
CA ALA A 182 -6.94 31.77 10.58
C ALA A 182 -7.14 30.25 10.55
N SER A 183 -7.00 29.57 11.70
CA SER A 183 -7.25 28.12 11.81
C SER A 183 -8.75 27.80 11.70
N ALA A 184 -9.62 28.61 12.31
CA ALA A 184 -11.05 28.47 12.17
C ALA A 184 -11.50 28.57 10.70
N TRP A 185 -10.99 29.57 10.00
CA TRP A 185 -11.26 29.77 8.57
C TRP A 185 -10.76 28.59 7.71
N TYR A 186 -9.55 28.12 7.98
CA TYR A 186 -9.00 26.95 7.32
C TYR A 186 -9.90 25.73 7.49
N VAL A 187 -10.29 25.41 8.72
CA VAL A 187 -11.16 24.28 9.06
C VAL A 187 -12.52 24.44 8.40
N CYS A 188 -13.15 25.61 8.49
CA CYS A 188 -14.42 25.89 7.83
C CYS A 188 -14.36 25.65 6.33
N LYS A 189 -13.36 26.21 5.65
CA LYS A 189 -13.14 26.02 4.21
C LYS A 189 -12.96 24.52 3.87
N ARG A 190 -12.19 23.79 4.67
CA ARG A 190 -11.92 22.36 4.48
C ARG A 190 -13.19 21.52 4.63
N LEU A 191 -14.01 21.81 5.65
CA LEU A 191 -15.28 21.13 5.88
C LEU A 191 -16.31 21.43 4.79
N VAL A 192 -16.45 22.69 4.37
CA VAL A 192 -17.36 23.07 3.26
C VAL A 192 -16.93 22.37 1.96
N THR A 193 -15.64 22.31 1.68
CA THR A 193 -15.13 21.59 0.51
C THR A 193 -15.47 20.11 0.60
N HIS A 194 -15.24 19.48 1.76
CA HIS A 194 -15.56 18.07 1.98
C HIS A 194 -17.06 17.77 1.85
N LEU A 195 -17.93 18.63 2.38
CA LEU A 195 -19.39 18.47 2.23
C LEU A 195 -19.81 18.54 0.75
N LYS A 196 -19.18 19.41 -0.04
CA LYS A 196 -19.40 19.46 -1.50
C LYS A 196 -18.90 18.15 -2.17
N GLU A 197 -17.77 17.64 -1.75
CA GLU A 197 -17.24 16.36 -2.26
C GLU A 197 -18.21 15.20 -1.95
N LEU A 198 -18.73 15.13 -0.72
CA LEU A 198 -19.72 14.12 -0.33
C LEU A 198 -21.02 14.24 -1.14
N ALA A 199 -21.51 15.47 -1.38
CA ALA A 199 -22.71 15.68 -2.15
C ALA A 199 -22.55 15.27 -3.63
N LEU A 200 -21.39 15.56 -4.24
CA LEU A 200 -21.11 15.30 -5.66
C LEU A 200 -20.63 13.89 -5.93
N TYR A 201 -19.76 13.35 -5.06
CA TYR A 201 -19.02 12.09 -5.31
C TYR A 201 -19.32 11.01 -4.28
N ARG A 202 -20.10 11.31 -3.24
CA ARG A 202 -20.42 10.41 -2.12
C ARG A 202 -19.21 9.88 -1.35
N ARG A 203 -18.05 10.54 -1.50
CA ARG A 203 -16.81 10.24 -0.80
C ARG A 203 -15.87 11.46 -0.80
N GLY A 204 -14.90 11.45 0.14
CA GLY A 204 -13.81 12.44 0.10
C GLY A 204 -12.92 12.20 -1.12
N ILE A 205 -12.53 13.29 -1.77
CA ILE A 205 -11.75 13.29 -3.02
C ILE A 205 -10.26 13.40 -2.74
N GLN A 206 -9.88 14.20 -1.76
CA GLN A 206 -8.49 14.30 -1.34
C GLN A 206 -8.15 13.16 -0.39
N VAL A 207 -7.35 12.21 -0.85
CA VAL A 207 -6.88 11.08 -0.04
C VAL A 207 -5.44 11.25 0.38
N THR A 208 -5.08 10.66 1.52
CA THR A 208 -3.75 10.73 2.11
C THR A 208 -3.28 9.34 2.55
N SER A 209 -2.11 9.24 3.15
CA SER A 209 -1.63 8.01 3.78
C SER A 209 -1.61 6.82 2.80
N GLY A 210 -1.93 5.63 3.26
CA GLY A 210 -1.96 4.43 2.42
C GLY A 210 -3.01 4.46 1.31
N ASN A 211 -4.10 5.22 1.48
CA ASN A 211 -5.09 5.39 0.42
C ASN A 211 -4.51 6.19 -0.76
N ALA A 212 -3.72 7.24 -0.48
CA ALA A 212 -2.99 7.98 -1.52
C ALA A 212 -1.93 7.10 -2.20
N LEU A 213 -1.21 6.26 -1.44
CA LEU A 213 -0.24 5.32 -2.01
C LEU A 213 -0.91 4.34 -2.98
N ALA A 214 -2.01 3.71 -2.55
CA ALA A 214 -2.78 2.79 -3.38
C ALA A 214 -3.33 3.47 -4.64
N ALA A 215 -3.87 4.69 -4.50
CA ALA A 215 -4.39 5.46 -5.61
C ALA A 215 -3.31 5.84 -6.64
N ARG A 216 -2.14 6.32 -6.18
CA ARG A 216 -1.02 6.68 -7.05
C ARG A 216 -0.42 5.48 -7.78
N LEU A 217 -0.27 4.34 -7.09
CA LEU A 217 0.18 3.10 -7.71
C LEU A 217 -0.84 2.61 -8.74
N ALA A 218 -2.13 2.58 -8.40
CA ALA A 218 -3.17 2.19 -9.37
C ALA A 218 -3.21 3.13 -10.58
N LYS A 219 -3.15 4.46 -10.37
CA LYS A 219 -3.06 5.45 -11.45
C LYS A 219 -1.88 5.15 -12.38
N SER A 220 -0.70 4.90 -11.80
CA SER A 220 0.50 4.60 -12.58
C SER A 220 0.35 3.31 -13.40
N ALA A 221 -0.24 2.26 -12.83
CA ALA A 221 -0.50 1.01 -13.55
C ALA A 221 -1.52 1.21 -14.69
N LEU A 222 -2.61 1.94 -14.43
CA LEU A 222 -3.65 2.25 -15.42
C LEU A 222 -3.11 3.12 -16.56
N ASP A 223 -2.29 4.13 -16.27
CA ASP A 223 -1.64 4.98 -17.29
C ASP A 223 -0.68 4.20 -18.18
N LEU A 224 -0.09 3.13 -17.67
CA LEU A 224 0.73 2.19 -18.44
C LEU A 224 -0.10 1.15 -19.22
N GLY A 225 -1.43 1.24 -19.15
CA GLY A 225 -2.34 0.31 -19.81
C GLY A 225 -2.37 -1.08 -19.19
N VAL A 226 -2.01 -1.23 -17.91
CA VAL A 226 -2.09 -2.54 -17.21
C VAL A 226 -3.56 -2.86 -16.92
N PRO A 227 -4.11 -3.96 -17.43
CA PRO A 227 -5.43 -4.44 -17.04
C PRO A 227 -5.50 -4.74 -15.56
N LEU A 228 -6.38 -4.05 -14.84
CA LEU A 228 -6.65 -4.24 -13.42
C LEU A 228 -8.06 -4.82 -13.26
N TRP A 229 -8.15 -6.13 -13.04
CA TRP A 229 -9.41 -6.85 -12.92
C TRP A 229 -9.81 -6.98 -11.46
N THR A 230 -10.80 -6.22 -11.04
CA THR A 230 -11.44 -6.39 -9.72
C THR A 230 -12.57 -7.43 -9.79
N GLY A 231 -13.00 -7.97 -8.65
CA GLY A 231 -14.00 -9.04 -8.61
C GLY A 231 -13.54 -10.33 -9.31
N SER A 232 -12.22 -10.55 -9.38
CA SER A 232 -11.61 -11.62 -10.16
C SER A 232 -10.71 -12.52 -9.29
N PRO A 233 -11.30 -13.27 -8.33
CA PRO A 233 -10.53 -14.14 -7.45
C PRO A 233 -9.82 -15.27 -8.21
N ALA A 234 -8.54 -15.48 -7.90
CA ALA A 234 -7.81 -16.67 -8.30
C ALA A 234 -8.28 -17.88 -7.47
N ARG A 235 -8.56 -18.99 -8.14
CA ARG A 235 -9.06 -20.22 -7.52
C ARG A 235 -8.02 -21.31 -7.45
N ARG A 236 -7.19 -21.41 -8.48
CA ARG A 236 -6.18 -22.46 -8.58
C ARG A 236 -5.03 -21.99 -9.47
N LEU A 237 -3.80 -22.37 -9.11
CA LEU A 237 -2.66 -22.22 -9.99
C LEU A 237 -2.69 -23.29 -11.09
N VAL A 238 -2.39 -22.90 -12.32
CA VAL A 238 -2.19 -23.81 -13.43
C VAL A 238 -0.73 -24.25 -13.42
N THR A 239 -0.52 -25.57 -13.24
CA THR A 239 0.83 -26.15 -13.19
C THR A 239 1.03 -27.13 -14.33
N GLU A 240 2.12 -26.99 -15.05
CA GLU A 240 2.52 -27.89 -16.14
C GLU A 240 3.98 -28.31 -15.96
N ARG A 241 4.21 -29.61 -15.97
CA ARG A 241 5.57 -30.20 -15.81
C ARG A 241 6.30 -29.65 -14.56
N GLY A 242 5.58 -29.49 -13.45
CA GLY A 242 6.14 -29.00 -12.19
C GLY A 242 6.36 -27.48 -12.11
N ALA A 243 6.06 -26.71 -13.16
CA ALA A 243 6.17 -25.27 -13.17
C ALA A 243 4.80 -24.59 -13.18
N VAL A 244 4.65 -23.50 -12.43
CA VAL A 244 3.45 -22.66 -12.48
C VAL A 244 3.42 -21.91 -13.81
N ARG A 245 2.30 -22.03 -14.54
CA ARG A 245 2.08 -21.46 -15.87
C ARG A 245 0.88 -20.53 -15.97
N GLY A 246 0.26 -20.19 -14.84
CA GLY A 246 -0.89 -19.31 -14.83
C GLY A 246 -1.80 -19.56 -13.64
N ALA A 247 -3.02 -19.06 -13.74
CA ALA A 247 -4.07 -19.33 -12.76
C ALA A 247 -5.45 -19.39 -13.41
N GLU A 248 -6.36 -20.12 -12.75
CA GLU A 248 -7.79 -20.06 -13.00
C GLU A 248 -8.40 -18.93 -12.18
N LEU A 249 -9.04 -17.99 -12.85
CA LEU A 249 -9.74 -16.87 -12.25
C LEU A 249 -11.24 -17.02 -12.43
N GLN A 250 -12.03 -16.53 -11.48
CA GLN A 250 -13.46 -16.31 -11.67
C GLN A 250 -13.67 -14.86 -12.08
N ARG A 251 -14.24 -14.63 -13.26
CA ARG A 251 -14.52 -13.28 -13.76
C ARG A 251 -15.89 -13.24 -14.41
N ASP A 252 -16.73 -12.29 -14.01
CA ASP A 252 -18.09 -12.12 -14.55
C ASP A 252 -18.91 -13.44 -14.57
N GLY A 253 -18.76 -14.23 -13.48
CA GLY A 253 -19.44 -15.52 -13.31
C GLY A 253 -18.86 -16.67 -14.16
N LYS A 254 -17.78 -16.43 -14.92
CA LYS A 254 -17.12 -17.45 -15.76
C LYS A 254 -15.73 -17.80 -15.21
N THR A 255 -15.29 -19.00 -15.51
CA THR A 255 -13.89 -19.40 -15.29
C THR A 255 -13.05 -18.98 -16.49
N VAL A 256 -12.03 -18.15 -16.22
CA VAL A 256 -11.04 -17.70 -17.21
C VAL A 256 -9.68 -18.27 -16.82
N ILE A 257 -8.98 -18.89 -17.76
CA ILE A 257 -7.62 -19.37 -17.57
C ILE A 257 -6.68 -18.29 -18.06
N VAL A 258 -5.87 -17.70 -17.15
CA VAL A 258 -4.81 -16.77 -17.54
C VAL A 258 -3.48 -17.53 -17.54
N ARG A 259 -2.85 -17.61 -18.71
CA ARG A 259 -1.52 -18.21 -18.88
C ARG A 259 -0.44 -17.13 -18.77
N ALA A 260 0.56 -17.36 -17.93
CA ALA A 260 1.68 -16.47 -17.73
C ALA A 260 2.95 -17.10 -18.31
N ARG A 261 3.56 -16.44 -19.29
CA ARG A 261 4.76 -16.93 -19.96
C ARG A 261 5.98 -16.95 -19.04
N HIS A 262 6.09 -15.97 -18.13
CA HIS A 262 7.25 -15.81 -17.27
C HIS A 262 6.95 -16.13 -15.80
N ALA A 263 5.91 -15.49 -15.19
CA ALA A 263 5.67 -15.66 -13.78
C ALA A 263 4.22 -15.41 -13.36
N VAL A 264 3.82 -16.07 -12.27
CA VAL A 264 2.67 -15.69 -11.45
C VAL A 264 3.19 -15.15 -10.13
N VAL A 265 2.80 -13.91 -9.79
CA VAL A 265 3.22 -13.24 -8.56
C VAL A 265 2.05 -13.23 -7.58
N LEU A 266 2.21 -13.89 -6.43
CA LEU A 266 1.23 -13.91 -5.36
C LEU A 266 1.45 -12.70 -4.45
N ALA A 267 0.60 -11.68 -4.58
CA ALA A 267 0.58 -10.46 -3.76
C ALA A 267 -0.71 -10.36 -2.94
N CYS A 268 -1.20 -11.51 -2.46
CA CYS A 268 -2.53 -11.70 -1.89
C CYS A 268 -2.69 -11.16 -0.45
N GLY A 269 -1.64 -10.59 0.14
CA GLY A 269 -1.64 -10.13 1.54
C GLY A 269 -1.50 -11.30 2.53
N GLY A 270 -1.92 -11.04 3.78
CA GLY A 270 -1.79 -11.98 4.88
C GLY A 270 -3.06 -12.79 5.18
N PHE A 271 -3.11 -13.36 6.40
CA PHE A 271 -4.17 -14.28 6.83
C PHE A 271 -4.92 -13.90 8.14
N PRO A 272 -5.06 -12.60 8.51
CA PRO A 272 -5.65 -12.26 9.81
C PRO A 272 -7.15 -12.60 9.93
N HIS A 273 -7.82 -12.94 8.83
CA HIS A 273 -9.20 -13.40 8.83
C HIS A 273 -9.35 -14.91 8.55
N ASP A 274 -8.26 -15.67 8.42
CA ASP A 274 -8.29 -17.14 8.44
C ASP A 274 -8.24 -17.63 9.89
N ARG A 275 -9.41 -17.95 10.46
CA ARG A 275 -9.52 -18.37 11.86
C ARG A 275 -8.71 -19.65 12.18
N ALA A 276 -8.56 -20.55 11.25
CA ALA A 276 -7.79 -21.78 11.46
C ALA A 276 -6.29 -21.48 11.54
N ARG A 277 -5.78 -20.60 10.66
CA ARG A 277 -4.37 -20.19 10.66
C ARG A 277 -4.04 -19.32 11.88
N ILE A 278 -4.84 -18.31 12.20
CA ILE A 278 -4.60 -17.45 13.37
C ILE A 278 -4.67 -18.26 14.67
N GLY A 279 -5.58 -19.23 14.79
CA GLY A 279 -5.66 -20.12 15.95
C GLY A 279 -4.40 -20.94 16.19
N ARG A 280 -3.68 -21.31 15.12
CA ARG A 280 -2.37 -21.99 15.20
C ARG A 280 -1.20 -21.03 15.39
N ALA A 281 -1.26 -19.86 14.75
CA ALA A 281 -0.15 -18.91 14.72
C ALA A 281 -0.09 -17.99 15.95
N TYR A 282 -1.23 -17.75 16.61
CA TYR A 282 -1.34 -16.78 17.70
C TYR A 282 -1.60 -17.44 19.05
N PRO A 283 -0.56 -17.67 19.87
CA PRO A 283 -0.70 -18.39 21.13
C PRO A 283 -1.68 -17.77 22.14
N HIS A 284 -1.94 -16.47 22.05
CA HIS A 284 -2.89 -15.79 22.93
C HIS A 284 -4.34 -16.27 22.71
N LEU A 285 -4.70 -16.67 21.51
CA LEU A 285 -6.04 -17.24 21.21
C LEU A 285 -6.26 -18.56 21.92
N ALA A 286 -5.24 -19.42 21.96
CA ALA A 286 -5.30 -20.68 22.70
C ALA A 286 -5.49 -20.49 24.21
N ARG A 287 -5.15 -19.29 24.74
CA ARG A 287 -5.30 -18.90 26.14
C ARG A 287 -6.58 -18.08 26.40
N GLY A 288 -7.52 -18.05 25.47
CA GLY A 288 -8.79 -17.33 25.60
C GLY A 288 -8.73 -15.83 25.25
N GLY A 289 -7.64 -15.37 24.62
CA GLY A 289 -7.56 -14.01 24.11
C GLY A 289 -8.37 -13.79 22.84
N GLU A 290 -8.56 -12.54 22.46
CA GLU A 290 -9.25 -12.13 21.24
C GLU A 290 -8.26 -11.61 20.19
N HIS A 291 -8.62 -11.73 18.91
CA HIS A 291 -7.87 -11.17 17.78
C HIS A 291 -8.76 -10.24 16.97
N HIS A 292 -8.38 -8.98 16.92
CA HIS A 292 -9.02 -7.96 16.12
C HIS A 292 -8.05 -7.43 15.07
N SER A 293 -8.48 -7.38 13.82
CA SER A 293 -7.65 -6.86 12.73
C SER A 293 -8.42 -5.83 11.93
N PRO A 294 -7.84 -4.63 11.69
CA PRO A 294 -8.46 -3.59 10.88
C PRO A 294 -8.33 -3.82 9.38
N VAL A 295 -7.61 -4.86 8.95
CA VAL A 295 -7.41 -5.14 7.52
C VAL A 295 -8.69 -5.64 6.85
N PRO A 296 -8.81 -5.58 5.51
CA PRO A 296 -9.98 -6.10 4.80
C PRO A 296 -10.27 -7.58 5.13
N GLU A 297 -11.55 -7.92 5.29
CA GLU A 297 -12.01 -9.27 5.61
C GLU A 297 -11.54 -10.33 4.59
N GLY A 298 -11.29 -9.89 3.36
CA GLY A 298 -10.73 -10.69 2.30
C GLY A 298 -9.30 -11.21 2.55
N ASN A 299 -8.58 -10.76 3.59
CA ASN A 299 -7.24 -11.26 3.91
C ASN A 299 -7.30 -12.64 4.62
N THR A 300 -7.56 -13.67 3.85
CA THR A 300 -7.80 -15.06 4.27
C THR A 300 -6.63 -16.00 3.98
N GLY A 301 -5.45 -15.48 3.60
CA GLY A 301 -4.26 -16.28 3.39
C GLY A 301 -4.24 -17.06 2.07
N ASP A 302 -4.88 -16.56 1.04
CA ASP A 302 -5.05 -17.27 -0.24
C ASP A 302 -3.73 -17.53 -0.98
N GLY A 303 -2.69 -16.78 -0.67
CA GLY A 303 -1.35 -16.93 -1.26
C GLY A 303 -0.38 -17.82 -0.47
N ILE A 304 -0.86 -18.48 0.61
CA ILE A 304 -0.02 -19.24 1.55
C ILE A 304 -0.27 -20.74 1.46
#